data_378fce770fba48eafcfd45073566a9a6
#
_entry.id   378fce770fba48eafcfd45073566a9a6
#
_cell.length_a   1.000
_cell.length_b   1.000
_cell.length_c   1.000
_cell.angle_alpha   90.00
_cell.angle_beta   90.00
_cell.angle_gamma   90.00
#
_symmetry.space_group_name_H-M   'P 1'
#
loop_
_entity.id
_entity.type
_entity.pdbx_description
1 polymer ?
#
loop_
_entity_poly.entity_id
_entity_poly.type
_entity_poly.pdbx_seq_one_letter_code
_entity_poly.pdbx_strand_id
1 'polypeptide(L)'
;ILSIKRTSERDYISDLTYYHHKKDMDKIKELAREWYDSGLFSHAFLFYFYNECSGLKKDAILVSDLNLGTYYRYLLQYGIGLFTDVKVVDVADLRNPTQESQLWQEVGIDVQTLPDAKTVRCPGLWYFAEKEKRPVYYTHFFYRRDLLEEMKDSLYSEGLVFRYSSKPYNNLAATRKNFEQNYLLDYLRHPLIEDQSHFSSGIHILGNYIIAFSPLLRFYQMSGDKNQYIRLKSLLQSILDYSTTPRRIANVEMNKYVKLMDAIFAYIDEMRKKGGPFKQ
;
A
#
# COMPACT_ATOMS: atom_id res chain seq x y z
N ILE A 1 6.98 37.56 9.06
CA ILE A 1 7.29 36.26 8.45
C ILE A 1 6.40 36.15 7.24
N LEU A 2 6.97 36.27 6.02
CA LEU A 2 6.23 36.06 4.78
C LEU A 2 5.77 34.59 4.76
N SER A 3 4.45 34.35 4.82
CA SER A 3 3.91 33.01 4.63
C SER A 3 4.18 32.63 3.16
N ILE A 4 5.03 31.65 2.94
CA ILE A 4 5.25 31.09 1.61
C ILE A 4 3.91 30.52 1.17
N LYS A 5 3.29 31.09 0.14
CA LYS A 5 2.04 30.60 -0.41
C LYS A 5 2.32 29.29 -1.14
N ARG A 6 1.82 28.17 -0.62
CA ARG A 6 1.87 26.87 -1.29
C ARG A 6 0.88 26.87 -2.45
N THR A 7 1.33 26.47 -3.61
CA THR A 7 0.53 26.53 -4.85
C THR A 7 0.40 25.17 -5.53
N SER A 8 1.09 24.17 -5.00
CA SER A 8 1.10 22.82 -5.58
C SER A 8 1.24 21.74 -4.49
N GLU A 9 0.85 20.53 -4.82
CA GLU A 9 1.12 19.34 -4.03
C GLU A 9 2.59 19.20 -3.66
N ARG A 10 3.48 19.52 -4.59
CA ARG A 10 4.94 19.42 -4.40
C ARG A 10 5.44 20.32 -3.27
N ASP A 11 4.85 21.50 -3.11
CA ASP A 11 5.22 22.41 -2.03
C ASP A 11 4.91 21.79 -0.66
N TYR A 12 3.72 21.20 -0.52
CA TYR A 12 3.33 20.51 0.72
C TYR A 12 4.22 19.31 1.02
N ILE A 13 4.52 18.48 0.00
CA ILE A 13 5.40 17.32 0.16
C ILE A 13 6.80 17.76 0.58
N SER A 14 7.36 18.83 0.00
CA SER A 14 8.65 19.37 0.38
C SER A 14 8.70 19.81 1.84
N ASP A 15 7.69 20.55 2.29
CA ASP A 15 7.62 21.04 3.66
C ASP A 15 7.40 19.88 4.65
N LEU A 16 6.50 18.94 4.32
CA LEU A 16 6.28 17.74 5.13
C LEU A 16 7.57 16.90 5.25
N THR A 17 8.35 16.78 4.15
CA THR A 17 9.66 16.12 4.17
C THR A 17 10.61 16.80 5.15
N TYR A 18 10.70 18.12 5.08
CA TYR A 18 11.55 18.89 5.97
C TYR A 18 11.18 18.69 7.45
N TYR A 19 9.89 18.84 7.80
CA TYR A 19 9.43 18.70 9.19
C TYR A 19 9.44 17.24 9.67
N HIS A 20 9.26 16.28 8.77
CA HIS A 20 9.44 14.85 9.08
C HIS A 20 10.88 14.56 9.54
N HIS A 21 11.88 15.07 8.81
CA HIS A 21 13.29 14.95 9.22
C HIS A 21 13.61 15.69 10.52
N LYS A 22 12.90 16.77 10.80
CA LYS A 22 13.02 17.51 12.07
C LYS A 22 12.26 16.86 13.23
N LYS A 23 11.44 15.83 12.95
CA LYS A 23 10.53 15.18 13.92
C LYS A 23 9.54 16.18 14.57
N ASP A 24 9.21 17.26 13.86
CA ASP A 24 8.25 18.27 14.30
C ASP A 24 6.82 17.85 13.96
N MET A 25 6.27 17.00 14.83
CA MET A 25 4.92 16.44 14.61
C MET A 25 3.82 17.48 14.65
N ASP A 26 3.99 18.57 15.37
CA ASP A 26 2.96 19.63 15.44
C ASP A 26 2.88 20.37 14.11
N LYS A 27 4.02 20.67 13.50
CA LYS A 27 4.08 21.24 12.15
C LYS A 27 3.58 20.27 11.08
N ILE A 28 3.86 18.98 11.19
CA ILE A 28 3.32 17.96 10.29
C ILE A 28 1.79 17.94 10.34
N LYS A 29 1.20 17.97 11.54
CA LYS A 29 -0.26 17.99 11.72
C LYS A 29 -0.89 19.26 11.16
N GLU A 30 -0.29 20.42 11.40
CA GLU A 30 -0.73 21.70 10.86
C GLU A 30 -0.73 21.66 9.33
N LEU A 31 0.41 21.26 8.73
CA LEU A 31 0.57 21.17 7.27
C LEU A 31 -0.36 20.16 6.62
N ALA A 32 -0.60 19.02 7.24
CA ALA A 32 -1.52 18.02 6.71
C ALA A 32 -2.95 18.54 6.64
N ARG A 33 -3.41 19.32 7.64
CA ARG A 33 -4.73 19.97 7.62
C ARG A 33 -4.79 21.04 6.53
N GLU A 34 -3.79 21.92 6.47
CA GLU A 34 -3.70 22.94 5.44
C GLU A 34 -3.70 22.34 4.04
N TRP A 35 -2.96 21.24 3.83
CA TRP A 35 -2.91 20.54 2.56
C TRP A 35 -4.28 19.96 2.19
N TYR A 36 -4.97 19.34 3.13
CA TYR A 36 -6.32 18.85 2.92
C TYR A 36 -7.30 19.99 2.52
N ASP A 37 -7.29 21.07 3.29
CA ASP A 37 -8.18 22.22 3.06
C ASP A 37 -7.89 22.92 1.72
N SER A 38 -6.66 22.87 1.24
CA SER A 38 -6.27 23.45 -0.05
C SER A 38 -6.79 22.68 -1.27
N GLY A 39 -7.10 21.38 -1.12
CA GLY A 39 -7.46 20.50 -2.24
C GLY A 39 -6.32 20.20 -3.22
N LEU A 40 -5.09 20.66 -2.94
CA LEU A 40 -3.92 20.51 -3.83
C LEU A 40 -3.24 19.15 -3.66
N PHE A 41 -3.97 18.07 -3.86
CA PHE A 41 -3.46 16.69 -3.78
C PHE A 41 -4.06 15.82 -4.87
N SER A 42 -3.38 14.72 -5.21
CA SER A 42 -3.92 13.73 -6.13
C SER A 42 -4.99 12.89 -5.44
N HIS A 43 -6.23 12.98 -5.92
CA HIS A 43 -7.33 12.17 -5.41
C HIS A 43 -7.08 10.66 -5.57
N ALA A 44 -6.44 10.26 -6.65
CA ALA A 44 -6.16 8.86 -6.86
C ALA A 44 -5.08 8.31 -5.92
N PHE A 45 -4.07 9.11 -5.57
CA PHE A 45 -3.14 8.73 -4.51
C PHE A 45 -3.85 8.67 -3.15
N LEU A 46 -4.71 9.66 -2.87
CA LEU A 46 -5.49 9.64 -1.64
C LEU A 46 -6.32 8.37 -1.52
N PHE A 47 -7.05 7.97 -2.58
CA PHE A 47 -7.85 6.74 -2.59
C PHE A 47 -6.98 5.48 -2.52
N TYR A 48 -5.82 5.48 -3.17
CA TYR A 48 -4.89 4.35 -3.06
C TYR A 48 -4.44 4.14 -1.61
N PHE A 49 -3.95 5.19 -0.95
CA PHE A 49 -3.47 5.10 0.44
C PHE A 49 -4.61 4.91 1.44
N TYR A 50 -5.81 5.43 1.15
CA TYR A 50 -7.02 5.07 1.88
C TYR A 50 -7.28 3.55 1.81
N ASN A 51 -7.27 2.97 0.62
CA ASN A 51 -7.49 1.53 0.44
C ASN A 51 -6.41 0.70 1.14
N GLU A 52 -5.16 1.13 1.07
CA GLU A 52 -4.07 0.47 1.78
C GLU A 52 -4.31 0.43 3.29
N CYS A 53 -4.79 1.53 3.88
CA CYS A 53 -5.07 1.61 5.31
C CYS A 53 -6.39 0.96 5.72
N SER A 54 -7.44 1.00 4.88
CA SER A 54 -8.78 0.50 5.19
C SER A 54 -8.83 -1.02 5.42
N GLY A 55 -7.86 -1.75 4.91
CA GLY A 55 -7.70 -3.19 5.13
C GLY A 55 -6.97 -3.57 6.42
N LEU A 56 -6.37 -2.60 7.11
CA LEU A 56 -5.59 -2.87 8.31
C LEU A 56 -6.47 -3.19 9.52
N LYS A 57 -5.94 -3.99 10.43
CA LYS A 57 -6.58 -4.20 11.73
C LYS A 57 -6.33 -3.00 12.64
N LYS A 58 -7.19 -2.89 13.63
CA LYS A 58 -7.05 -1.86 14.68
C LYS A 58 -5.67 -1.93 15.34
N ASP A 59 -5.13 -0.78 15.69
CA ASP A 59 -3.83 -0.59 16.34
C ASP A 59 -2.65 -1.19 15.55
N ALA A 60 -2.78 -1.30 14.23
CA ALA A 60 -1.74 -1.85 13.37
C ALA A 60 -0.48 -0.97 13.31
N ILE A 61 0.65 -1.63 13.05
CA ILE A 61 1.88 -0.98 12.62
C ILE A 61 2.01 -1.19 11.11
N LEU A 62 2.13 -0.10 10.35
CA LEU A 62 2.35 -0.13 8.91
C LEU A 62 3.76 0.32 8.59
N VAL A 63 4.59 -0.60 8.12
CA VAL A 63 5.97 -0.33 7.69
C VAL A 63 5.97 0.10 6.23
N SER A 64 6.52 1.25 5.97
CA SER A 64 6.57 1.87 4.64
C SER A 64 8.00 2.27 4.29
N ASP A 65 8.34 2.22 3.01
CA ASP A 65 9.63 2.65 2.47
C ASP A 65 9.46 3.77 1.40
N LEU A 66 8.29 4.36 1.34
CA LEU A 66 7.99 5.36 0.33
C LEU A 66 7.59 6.69 0.97
N ASN A 67 8.46 7.68 0.89
CA ASN A 67 8.23 9.03 1.44
C ASN A 67 6.88 9.61 1.02
N LEU A 68 6.50 9.50 -0.27
CA LEU A 68 5.20 9.97 -0.76
C LEU A 68 4.05 9.32 0.00
N GLY A 69 4.08 8.00 0.18
CA GLY A 69 3.06 7.27 0.93
C GLY A 69 2.97 7.71 2.39
N THR A 70 4.08 8.02 3.02
CA THR A 70 4.11 8.56 4.38
C THR A 70 3.34 9.88 4.48
N TYR A 71 3.53 10.79 3.52
CA TYR A 71 2.85 12.09 3.53
C TYR A 71 1.36 11.98 3.24
N TYR A 72 0.93 11.12 2.33
CA TYR A 72 -0.49 10.84 2.10
C TYR A 72 -1.15 10.17 3.31
N ARG A 73 -0.43 9.36 4.07
CA ARG A 73 -0.94 8.82 5.34
C ARG A 73 -1.05 9.90 6.41
N TYR A 74 -0.13 10.89 6.44
CA TYR A 74 -0.31 12.08 7.29
C TYR A 74 -1.54 12.89 6.87
N LEU A 75 -1.79 13.03 5.56
CA LEU A 75 -3.01 13.67 5.06
C LEU A 75 -4.27 12.94 5.54
N LEU A 76 -4.30 11.61 5.48
CA LEU A 76 -5.40 10.80 5.98
C LEU A 76 -5.56 10.92 7.50
N GLN A 77 -4.47 10.82 8.26
CA GLN A 77 -4.49 10.80 9.72
C GLN A 77 -4.76 12.17 10.34
N TYR A 78 -4.09 13.18 9.86
CA TYR A 78 -4.10 14.51 10.50
C TYR A 78 -4.92 15.54 9.72
N GLY A 79 -5.03 15.42 8.41
CA GLY A 79 -5.92 16.24 7.59
C GLY A 79 -7.37 15.81 7.73
N ILE A 80 -7.66 14.52 7.51
CA ILE A 80 -9.03 13.98 7.46
C ILE A 80 -9.46 13.38 8.82
N GLY A 81 -8.53 12.90 9.65
CA GLY A 81 -8.83 12.25 10.93
C GLY A 81 -9.16 10.76 10.82
N LEU A 82 -8.71 10.07 9.75
CA LEU A 82 -8.91 8.64 9.52
C LEU A 82 -7.68 7.84 9.94
N PHE A 83 -7.88 6.57 10.36
CA PHE A 83 -6.80 5.61 10.68
C PHE A 83 -5.78 6.13 11.72
N THR A 84 -6.25 6.93 12.67
CA THR A 84 -5.40 7.56 13.70
C THR A 84 -4.82 6.56 14.70
N ASP A 85 -5.35 5.35 14.75
CA ASP A 85 -4.87 4.22 15.54
C ASP A 85 -3.73 3.44 14.84
N VAL A 86 -3.50 3.68 13.54
CA VAL A 86 -2.42 3.03 12.79
C VAL A 86 -1.11 3.79 13.00
N LYS A 87 -0.08 3.10 13.50
CA LYS A 87 1.28 3.67 13.58
C LYS A 87 2.01 3.43 12.25
N VAL A 88 2.30 4.50 11.55
CA VAL A 88 3.14 4.44 10.33
C VAL A 88 4.60 4.52 10.74
N VAL A 89 5.41 3.59 10.22
CA VAL A 89 6.86 3.51 10.43
C VAL A 89 7.54 3.60 9.07
N ASP A 90 8.37 4.62 8.89
CA ASP A 90 9.21 4.72 7.69
C ASP A 90 10.53 3.96 7.92
N VAL A 91 10.89 3.08 6.98
CA VAL A 91 12.14 2.31 7.06
C VAL A 91 13.38 3.22 7.04
N ALA A 92 13.27 4.41 6.45
CA ALA A 92 14.35 5.39 6.52
C ALA A 92 14.68 5.78 7.96
N ASP A 93 13.68 5.84 8.84
CA ASP A 93 13.86 6.12 10.27
C ASP A 93 14.60 4.99 11.00
N LEU A 94 14.50 3.75 10.52
CA LEU A 94 15.20 2.59 11.08
C LEU A 94 16.68 2.50 10.69
N ARG A 95 17.17 3.38 9.81
CA ARG A 95 18.58 3.41 9.40
C ARG A 95 19.48 4.12 10.42
N ASN A 96 18.90 4.96 11.24
CA ASN A 96 19.62 5.71 12.27
C ASN A 96 19.40 5.05 13.64
N PRO A 97 20.44 4.51 14.31
CA PRO A 97 20.30 3.81 15.60
C PRO A 97 19.60 4.64 16.69
N THR A 98 19.79 5.95 16.70
CA THR A 98 19.13 6.83 17.67
C THR A 98 17.63 6.95 17.36
N GLN A 99 17.27 7.12 16.09
CA GLN A 99 15.87 7.19 15.66
C GLN A 99 15.17 5.85 15.84
N GLU A 100 15.85 4.76 15.53
CA GLU A 100 15.37 3.41 15.79
C GLU A 100 15.08 3.20 17.28
N SER A 101 16.02 3.55 18.16
CA SER A 101 15.81 3.42 19.61
C SER A 101 14.66 4.27 20.12
N GLN A 102 14.50 5.49 19.62
CA GLN A 102 13.36 6.36 19.95
C GLN A 102 12.04 5.75 19.50
N LEU A 103 11.99 5.23 18.28
CA LEU A 103 10.80 4.57 17.74
C LEU A 103 10.39 3.37 18.61
N TRP A 104 11.36 2.55 19.00
CA TRP A 104 11.11 1.40 19.87
C TRP A 104 10.57 1.80 21.23
N GLN A 105 11.09 2.88 21.81
CA GLN A 105 10.57 3.44 23.07
C GLN A 105 9.14 3.98 22.91
N GLU A 106 8.86 4.71 21.83
CA GLU A 106 7.51 5.23 21.54
C GLU A 106 6.46 4.13 21.42
N VAL A 107 6.86 2.98 20.94
CA VAL A 107 5.98 1.82 20.81
C VAL A 107 6.07 0.85 21.99
N GLY A 108 6.81 1.21 23.04
CA GLY A 108 6.87 0.46 24.30
C GLY A 108 7.81 -0.73 24.30
N ILE A 109 8.79 -0.80 23.36
CA ILE A 109 9.79 -1.86 23.35
C ILE A 109 11.07 -1.41 24.05
N ASP A 110 11.51 -2.21 25.00
CA ASP A 110 12.87 -2.11 25.53
C ASP A 110 13.84 -2.79 24.56
N VAL A 111 14.67 -1.97 23.89
CA VAL A 111 15.67 -2.42 22.92
C VAL A 111 16.65 -3.44 23.51
N GLN A 112 16.91 -3.39 24.82
CA GLN A 112 17.80 -4.32 25.49
C GLN A 112 17.24 -5.75 25.57
N THR A 113 15.94 -5.91 25.39
CA THR A 113 15.27 -7.23 25.40
C THR A 113 15.18 -7.88 24.03
N LEU A 114 15.63 -7.19 22.97
CA LEU A 114 15.59 -7.72 21.62
C LEU A 114 16.69 -8.77 21.40
N PRO A 115 16.42 -9.87 20.69
CA PRO A 115 17.47 -10.83 20.30
C PRO A 115 18.51 -10.13 19.42
N ASP A 116 19.76 -10.59 19.52
CA ASP A 116 20.94 -9.96 18.92
C ASP A 116 20.68 -9.51 17.46
N ALA A 117 20.62 -8.20 17.26
CA ALA A 117 20.08 -7.53 16.07
C ALA A 117 20.97 -7.62 14.82
N LYS A 118 22.00 -8.47 14.83
CA LYS A 118 22.93 -8.59 13.69
C LYS A 118 22.31 -9.24 12.44
N THR A 119 21.23 -9.99 12.60
CA THR A 119 20.63 -10.77 11.52
C THR A 119 19.33 -10.19 10.96
N VAL A 120 18.61 -9.36 11.71
CA VAL A 120 17.29 -8.85 11.28
C VAL A 120 17.22 -7.34 11.50
N ARG A 121 17.12 -6.58 10.41
CA ARG A 121 17.12 -5.11 10.43
C ARG A 121 15.82 -4.47 10.96
N CYS A 122 14.83 -5.29 11.36
CA CYS A 122 13.60 -4.85 12.00
C CYS A 122 13.17 -5.82 13.13
N PRO A 123 14.09 -6.22 14.07
CA PRO A 123 13.77 -7.25 15.07
C PRO A 123 12.64 -6.85 16.00
N GLY A 124 12.46 -5.56 16.29
CA GLY A 124 11.41 -5.07 17.15
C GLY A 124 10.01 -5.25 16.59
N LEU A 125 9.84 -5.21 15.28
CA LEU A 125 8.53 -5.37 14.65
C LEU A 125 7.97 -6.79 14.80
N TRP A 126 8.84 -7.79 14.80
CA TRP A 126 8.43 -9.17 15.06
C TRP A 126 8.02 -9.41 16.50
N TYR A 127 8.77 -8.80 17.42
CA TYR A 127 8.44 -8.86 18.83
C TYR A 127 7.03 -8.32 19.08
N PHE A 128 6.65 -7.21 18.43
CA PHE A 128 5.29 -6.68 18.54
C PHE A 128 4.24 -7.59 17.94
N ALA A 129 4.49 -8.11 16.76
CA ALA A 129 3.53 -9.03 16.14
C ALA A 129 3.26 -10.26 17.00
N GLU A 130 4.28 -10.78 17.69
CA GLU A 130 4.19 -12.02 18.45
C GLU A 130 3.85 -11.81 19.92
N LYS A 131 4.49 -10.87 20.61
CA LYS A 131 4.27 -10.65 22.04
C LYS A 131 3.10 -9.72 22.36
N GLU A 132 3.05 -8.58 21.68
CA GLU A 132 2.02 -7.56 21.97
C GLU A 132 0.72 -7.83 21.21
N LYS A 133 0.68 -8.85 20.35
CA LYS A 133 -0.44 -9.18 19.46
C LYS A 133 -0.85 -7.99 18.54
N ARG A 134 0.06 -7.04 18.36
CA ARG A 134 -0.14 -5.87 17.52
C ARG A 134 0.12 -6.27 16.07
N PRO A 135 -0.86 -6.11 15.14
CA PRO A 135 -0.66 -6.53 13.76
C PRO A 135 0.39 -5.67 13.07
N VAL A 136 1.34 -6.31 12.39
CA VAL A 136 2.36 -5.63 11.59
C VAL A 136 2.11 -5.87 10.11
N TYR A 137 2.14 -4.81 9.35
CA TYR A 137 1.95 -4.81 7.91
C TYR A 137 3.09 -4.11 7.20
N TYR A 138 3.35 -4.52 5.94
CA TYR A 138 4.32 -3.93 5.04
C TYR A 138 3.61 -3.50 3.77
N THR A 139 3.99 -2.33 3.22
CA THR A 139 3.44 -1.87 1.95
C THR A 139 3.98 -2.68 0.77
N HIS A 140 3.22 -2.77 -0.33
CA HIS A 140 3.71 -3.37 -1.58
C HIS A 140 4.86 -2.56 -2.21
N PHE A 141 4.95 -1.28 -1.92
CA PHE A 141 6.02 -0.36 -2.34
C PHE A 141 7.25 -0.43 -1.44
N PHE A 142 7.59 -1.60 -0.94
CA PHE A 142 8.77 -1.77 -0.13
C PHE A 142 9.99 -1.97 -1.03
N TYR A 143 10.83 -0.93 -1.17
CA TYR A 143 12.05 -1.00 -1.98
C TYR A 143 13.11 -1.95 -1.41
N ARG A 144 13.04 -2.24 -0.13
CA ARG A 144 13.94 -3.15 0.57
C ARG A 144 13.53 -4.59 0.34
N ARG A 145 13.69 -5.05 -0.90
CA ARG A 145 13.41 -6.45 -1.29
C ARG A 145 14.20 -7.47 -0.50
N ASP A 146 15.40 -7.09 -0.04
CA ASP A 146 16.23 -7.90 0.85
C ASP A 146 15.49 -8.25 2.15
N LEU A 147 14.84 -7.29 2.79
CA LEU A 147 14.04 -7.54 4.00
C LEU A 147 12.79 -8.36 3.74
N LEU A 148 12.10 -8.11 2.62
CA LEU A 148 10.94 -8.92 2.24
C LEU A 148 11.34 -10.36 1.94
N GLU A 149 12.49 -10.58 1.30
CA GLU A 149 12.99 -11.92 0.99
C GLU A 149 13.34 -12.71 2.27
N GLU A 150 13.95 -12.06 3.26
CA GLU A 150 14.23 -12.66 4.57
C GLU A 150 12.96 -13.11 5.30
N MET A 151 11.84 -12.40 5.10
CA MET A 151 10.55 -12.64 5.78
C MET A 151 9.51 -13.34 4.90
N LYS A 152 9.84 -13.73 3.67
CA LYS A 152 8.86 -14.19 2.65
C LYS A 152 7.92 -15.28 3.13
N ASP A 153 8.41 -16.20 3.96
CA ASP A 153 7.61 -17.31 4.49
C ASP A 153 6.64 -16.89 5.61
N SER A 154 6.78 -15.65 6.10
CA SER A 154 5.97 -15.06 7.16
C SER A 154 5.13 -13.87 6.68
N LEU A 155 5.19 -13.53 5.38
CA LEU A 155 4.43 -12.43 4.80
C LEU A 155 3.25 -12.95 3.97
N TYR A 156 2.07 -12.49 4.31
CA TYR A 156 0.81 -12.88 3.69
C TYR A 156 0.13 -11.67 3.07
N SER A 157 -0.12 -11.69 1.76
CA SER A 157 -0.83 -10.60 1.08
C SER A 157 -2.28 -10.51 1.56
N GLU A 158 -2.67 -9.34 2.06
CA GLU A 158 -4.05 -8.99 2.42
C GLU A 158 -4.55 -7.80 1.54
N GLY A 159 -4.46 -7.95 0.23
CA GLY A 159 -4.75 -6.87 -0.72
C GLY A 159 -3.52 -5.99 -0.95
N LEU A 160 -3.59 -4.68 -0.69
CA LEU A 160 -2.50 -3.73 -0.96
C LEU A 160 -1.37 -3.74 0.09
N VAL A 161 -1.39 -4.66 1.03
CA VAL A 161 -0.38 -4.80 2.08
C VAL A 161 0.01 -6.25 2.29
N PHE A 162 1.18 -6.48 2.84
CA PHE A 162 1.60 -7.77 3.37
C PHE A 162 1.48 -7.76 4.89
N ARG A 163 0.76 -8.71 5.45
CA ARG A 163 0.72 -8.92 6.89
C ARG A 163 1.79 -9.90 7.32
N TYR A 164 2.53 -9.56 8.37
CA TYR A 164 3.40 -10.51 9.05
C TYR A 164 2.59 -11.49 9.90
N SER A 165 2.91 -12.77 9.79
CA SER A 165 2.39 -13.82 10.67
C SER A 165 3.37 -14.98 10.77
N SER A 166 3.71 -15.40 12.00
CA SER A 166 4.54 -16.59 12.24
C SER A 166 3.79 -17.91 11.96
N LYS A 167 2.47 -17.84 11.75
CA LYS A 167 1.63 -19.00 11.46
C LYS A 167 0.83 -18.80 10.19
N PRO A 168 0.71 -19.82 9.32
CA PRO A 168 -0.16 -19.77 8.16
C PRO A 168 -1.62 -19.50 8.55
N TYR A 169 -2.31 -18.69 7.74
CA TYR A 169 -3.73 -18.42 7.89
C TYR A 169 -4.36 -18.14 6.51
N ASN A 170 -5.69 -18.07 6.46
CA ASN A 170 -6.43 -17.79 5.23
C ASN A 170 -6.39 -16.28 4.89
N ASN A 171 -5.29 -15.83 4.29
CA ASN A 171 -5.11 -14.44 3.87
C ASN A 171 -6.00 -14.07 2.66
N LEU A 172 -6.41 -15.06 1.85
CA LEU A 172 -7.31 -14.82 0.72
C LEU A 172 -8.68 -14.32 1.17
N ALA A 173 -9.16 -14.78 2.34
CA ALA A 173 -10.40 -14.27 2.94
C ALA A 173 -10.29 -12.78 3.30
N ALA A 174 -9.13 -12.33 3.80
CA ALA A 174 -8.88 -10.92 4.08
C ALA A 174 -8.81 -10.09 2.79
N THR A 175 -8.10 -10.58 1.76
CA THR A 175 -8.04 -9.95 0.43
C THR A 175 -9.42 -9.82 -0.19
N ARG A 176 -10.26 -10.87 -0.08
CA ARG A 176 -11.64 -10.87 -0.54
C ARG A 176 -12.49 -9.82 0.17
N LYS A 177 -12.41 -9.76 1.50
CA LYS A 177 -13.11 -8.75 2.30
C LYS A 177 -12.70 -7.33 1.90
N ASN A 178 -11.41 -7.09 1.68
CA ASN A 178 -10.91 -5.80 1.25
C ASN A 178 -11.47 -5.41 -0.12
N PHE A 179 -11.48 -6.31 -1.09
CA PHE A 179 -12.06 -6.08 -2.42
C PHE A 179 -13.57 -5.84 -2.38
N GLU A 180 -14.31 -6.66 -1.63
CA GLU A 180 -15.79 -6.65 -1.65
C GLU A 180 -16.39 -5.55 -0.78
N GLN A 181 -15.71 -5.12 0.30
CA GLN A 181 -16.32 -4.32 1.36
C GLN A 181 -15.52 -3.06 1.76
N ASN A 182 -14.18 -3.13 1.79
CA ASN A 182 -13.38 -2.08 2.42
C ASN A 182 -12.84 -1.06 1.42
N TYR A 183 -12.46 -1.50 0.21
CA TYR A 183 -11.79 -0.66 -0.76
C TYR A 183 -12.74 0.18 -1.59
N LEU A 184 -12.39 1.45 -1.74
CA LEU A 184 -13.03 2.37 -2.68
C LEU A 184 -12.38 2.18 -4.05
N LEU A 185 -13.03 1.44 -4.96
CA LEU A 185 -12.44 1.01 -6.23
C LEU A 185 -13.03 1.71 -7.45
N ASP A 186 -14.10 2.48 -7.29
CA ASP A 186 -14.81 3.09 -8.41
C ASP A 186 -13.95 4.12 -9.15
N TYR A 187 -13.05 4.82 -8.45
CA TYR A 187 -12.13 5.77 -9.07
C TYR A 187 -11.22 5.12 -10.13
N LEU A 188 -10.96 3.81 -10.03
CA LEU A 188 -10.14 3.07 -10.99
C LEU A 188 -10.83 2.88 -12.35
N ARG A 189 -12.12 3.19 -12.44
CA ARG A 189 -12.93 3.13 -13.66
C ARG A 189 -13.23 4.48 -14.26
N HIS A 190 -12.83 5.56 -13.58
CA HIS A 190 -13.15 6.93 -13.96
C HIS A 190 -11.93 7.68 -14.48
N PRO A 191 -12.14 8.77 -15.27
CA PRO A 191 -11.08 9.69 -15.68
C PRO A 191 -10.32 10.35 -14.51
N LEU A 192 -10.78 10.22 -13.28
CA LEU A 192 -10.02 10.62 -12.07
C LEU A 192 -8.62 10.02 -12.02
N ILE A 193 -8.40 8.90 -12.68
CA ILE A 193 -7.06 8.36 -12.91
C ILE A 193 -6.24 9.29 -13.82
N GLU A 194 -6.85 10.04 -14.73
CA GLU A 194 -6.17 10.91 -15.69
C GLU A 194 -5.60 12.20 -15.08
N ASP A 195 -6.17 12.63 -13.95
CA ASP A 195 -5.76 13.86 -13.24
C ASP A 195 -4.39 13.73 -12.54
N GLN A 196 -3.72 12.58 -12.71
CA GLN A 196 -2.42 12.27 -12.11
C GLN A 196 -1.22 12.65 -12.96
N SER A 197 -1.41 13.53 -13.94
CA SER A 197 -0.39 13.89 -14.93
C SER A 197 0.91 14.47 -14.33
N HIS A 198 0.97 14.73 -13.03
CA HIS A 198 2.13 15.36 -12.41
C HIS A 198 3.16 14.39 -11.82
N PHE A 199 2.82 13.09 -11.65
CA PHE A 199 3.77 12.09 -11.16
C PHE A 199 3.78 10.85 -12.04
N SER A 200 4.87 10.62 -12.75
CA SER A 200 5.17 9.36 -13.46
C SER A 200 5.07 8.12 -12.55
N SER A 201 5.18 8.31 -11.24
CA SER A 201 5.02 7.28 -10.22
C SER A 201 3.59 6.77 -10.03
N GLY A 202 2.56 7.52 -10.45
CA GLY A 202 1.15 7.15 -10.21
C GLY A 202 0.73 5.86 -10.90
N ILE A 203 1.26 5.59 -12.08
CA ILE A 203 0.96 4.38 -12.84
C ILE A 203 1.50 3.14 -12.13
N HIS A 204 2.67 3.22 -11.49
CA HIS A 204 3.26 2.10 -10.77
C HIS A 204 2.41 1.68 -9.57
N ILE A 205 1.82 2.65 -8.87
CA ILE A 205 0.94 2.40 -7.73
C ILE A 205 -0.27 1.57 -8.14
N LEU A 206 -0.90 1.87 -9.26
CA LEU A 206 -2.07 1.13 -9.74
C LEU A 206 -1.75 -0.33 -10.10
N GLY A 207 -0.52 -0.61 -10.55
CA GLY A 207 -0.06 -1.99 -10.79
C GLY A 207 -0.14 -2.88 -9.54
N ASN A 208 -0.09 -2.32 -8.34
CA ASN A 208 -0.21 -3.09 -7.10
C ASN A 208 -1.58 -3.74 -6.93
N TYR A 209 -2.66 -3.14 -7.46
CA TYR A 209 -3.97 -3.78 -7.48
C TYR A 209 -3.98 -5.06 -8.32
N ILE A 210 -3.23 -5.08 -9.43
CA ILE A 210 -3.10 -6.24 -10.29
C ILE A 210 -2.44 -7.39 -9.52
N ILE A 211 -1.33 -7.10 -8.84
CA ILE A 211 -0.60 -8.09 -8.02
C ILE A 211 -1.49 -8.58 -6.89
N ALA A 212 -2.10 -7.65 -6.14
CA ALA A 212 -2.91 -7.93 -4.97
C ALA A 212 -4.13 -8.82 -5.29
N PHE A 213 -4.78 -8.60 -6.43
CA PHE A 213 -6.04 -9.24 -6.75
C PHE A 213 -5.94 -10.42 -7.73
N SER A 214 -4.77 -10.70 -8.30
CA SER A 214 -4.58 -11.87 -9.18
C SER A 214 -4.94 -13.21 -8.50
N PRO A 215 -4.54 -13.48 -7.25
CA PRO A 215 -4.95 -14.69 -6.54
C PRO A 215 -6.47 -14.75 -6.30
N LEU A 216 -7.09 -13.60 -6.03
CA LEU A 216 -8.54 -13.50 -5.82
C LEU A 216 -9.32 -13.75 -7.12
N LEU A 217 -8.84 -13.24 -8.25
CA LEU A 217 -9.44 -13.52 -9.55
C LEU A 217 -9.48 -15.02 -9.86
N ARG A 218 -8.35 -15.70 -9.59
CA ARG A 218 -8.27 -17.16 -9.71
C ARG A 218 -9.24 -17.88 -8.77
N PHE A 219 -9.36 -17.41 -7.54
CA PHE A 219 -10.30 -17.98 -6.57
C PHE A 219 -11.74 -17.87 -7.06
N TYR A 220 -12.20 -16.70 -7.54
CA TYR A 220 -13.56 -16.55 -8.07
C TYR A 220 -13.82 -17.41 -9.28
N GLN A 221 -12.82 -17.60 -10.15
CA GLN A 221 -12.93 -18.53 -11.26
C GLN A 221 -13.12 -19.97 -10.78
N MET A 222 -12.31 -20.43 -9.83
CA MET A 222 -12.36 -21.82 -9.35
C MET A 222 -13.59 -22.11 -8.51
N SER A 223 -14.07 -21.14 -7.74
CA SER A 223 -15.29 -21.25 -6.92
C SER A 223 -16.60 -21.16 -7.72
N GLY A 224 -16.53 -20.76 -9.00
CA GLY A 224 -17.71 -20.56 -9.84
C GLY A 224 -18.47 -19.26 -9.56
N ASP A 225 -17.91 -18.32 -8.79
CA ASP A 225 -18.51 -17.01 -8.53
C ASP A 225 -18.35 -16.10 -9.76
N LYS A 226 -19.22 -16.32 -10.74
CA LYS A 226 -19.19 -15.64 -12.04
C LYS A 226 -19.33 -14.12 -11.90
N ASN A 227 -20.15 -13.63 -10.97
CA ASN A 227 -20.40 -12.20 -10.81
C ASN A 227 -19.16 -11.48 -10.29
N GLN A 228 -18.56 -11.98 -9.23
CA GLN A 228 -17.33 -11.38 -8.67
C GLN A 228 -16.15 -11.55 -9.62
N TYR A 229 -16.07 -12.66 -10.34
CA TYR A 229 -15.06 -12.84 -11.38
C TYR A 229 -15.14 -11.75 -12.46
N ILE A 230 -16.33 -11.52 -13.02
CA ILE A 230 -16.54 -10.49 -14.07
C ILE A 230 -16.23 -9.11 -13.52
N ARG A 231 -16.72 -8.80 -12.32
CA ARG A 231 -16.49 -7.51 -11.65
C ARG A 231 -14.99 -7.22 -11.47
N LEU A 232 -14.25 -8.19 -10.93
CA LEU A 232 -12.81 -8.04 -10.70
C LEU A 232 -12.04 -8.02 -12.01
N LYS A 233 -12.35 -8.91 -12.97
CA LYS A 233 -11.70 -8.91 -14.28
C LYS A 233 -11.87 -7.57 -14.99
N SER A 234 -13.07 -7.00 -15.00
CA SER A 234 -13.34 -5.69 -15.60
C SER A 234 -12.54 -4.58 -14.93
N LEU A 235 -12.41 -4.59 -13.59
CA LEU A 235 -11.61 -3.63 -12.87
C LEU A 235 -10.13 -3.70 -13.26
N LEU A 236 -9.56 -4.90 -13.25
CA LEU A 236 -8.15 -5.10 -13.62
C LEU A 236 -7.89 -4.73 -15.08
N GLN A 237 -8.84 -5.00 -15.98
CA GLN A 237 -8.76 -4.58 -17.37
C GLN A 237 -8.74 -3.05 -17.50
N SER A 238 -9.57 -2.32 -16.75
CA SER A 238 -9.57 -0.85 -16.75
C SER A 238 -8.20 -0.29 -16.35
N ILE A 239 -7.54 -0.89 -15.36
CA ILE A 239 -6.18 -0.49 -14.94
C ILE A 239 -5.16 -0.74 -16.07
N LEU A 240 -5.26 -1.87 -16.76
CA LEU A 240 -4.39 -2.20 -17.89
C LEU A 240 -4.59 -1.26 -19.06
N ASP A 241 -5.84 -1.03 -19.47
CA ASP A 241 -6.19 -0.16 -20.58
C ASP A 241 -5.65 1.25 -20.35
N TYR A 242 -5.77 1.73 -19.11
CA TYR A 242 -5.19 2.98 -18.71
C TYR A 242 -3.65 3.01 -18.80
N SER A 243 -2.98 1.92 -18.42
CA SER A 243 -1.52 1.80 -18.44
C SER A 243 -0.94 1.67 -19.85
N THR A 244 -1.73 1.13 -20.80
CA THR A 244 -1.29 0.86 -22.17
C THR A 244 -1.57 1.99 -23.16
N THR A 245 -2.18 3.11 -22.72
CA THR A 245 -2.37 4.27 -23.61
C THR A 245 -1.03 4.80 -24.14
N PRO A 246 -0.91 5.19 -25.43
CA PRO A 246 0.35 5.46 -26.12
C PRO A 246 1.28 6.51 -25.45
N ARG A 247 0.72 7.39 -24.66
CA ARG A 247 1.50 8.41 -23.90
C ARG A 247 2.28 7.84 -22.70
N ARG A 248 2.07 6.54 -22.35
CA ARG A 248 2.52 5.90 -21.11
C ARG A 248 3.35 4.63 -21.30
N ILE A 249 3.50 4.16 -22.53
CA ILE A 249 4.22 2.91 -22.89
C ILE A 249 5.74 2.96 -22.58
N ALA A 250 6.29 4.11 -22.25
CA ALA A 250 7.74 4.25 -22.00
C ALA A 250 8.23 3.60 -20.70
N ASN A 251 7.37 2.94 -19.93
CA ASN A 251 7.74 2.41 -18.62
C ASN A 251 7.93 0.88 -18.65
N VAL A 252 9.19 0.45 -18.55
CA VAL A 252 9.61 -0.98 -18.61
C VAL A 252 8.94 -1.83 -17.51
N GLU A 253 8.65 -1.25 -16.35
CA GLU A 253 7.98 -2.01 -15.26
C GLU A 253 6.51 -2.28 -15.56
N MET A 254 5.79 -1.34 -16.17
CA MET A 254 4.40 -1.56 -16.55
C MET A 254 4.26 -2.70 -17.57
N ASN A 255 5.23 -2.85 -18.48
CA ASN A 255 5.26 -3.99 -19.40
C ASN A 255 5.33 -5.35 -18.68
N LYS A 256 5.91 -5.42 -17.48
CA LYS A 256 5.89 -6.67 -16.68
C LYS A 256 4.49 -6.97 -16.16
N TYR A 257 3.75 -5.95 -15.70
CA TYR A 257 2.36 -6.13 -15.24
C TYR A 257 1.43 -6.51 -16.38
N VAL A 258 1.56 -5.87 -17.55
CA VAL A 258 0.80 -6.23 -18.74
C VAL A 258 1.06 -7.69 -19.11
N LYS A 259 2.33 -8.12 -19.22
CA LYS A 259 2.70 -9.50 -19.50
C LYS A 259 2.17 -10.50 -18.46
N LEU A 260 2.21 -10.12 -17.17
CA LEU A 260 1.66 -10.95 -16.11
C LEU A 260 0.15 -11.13 -16.27
N MET A 261 -0.57 -10.05 -16.58
CA MET A 261 -2.03 -10.11 -16.77
C MET A 261 -2.40 -10.87 -18.03
N ASP A 262 -1.67 -10.68 -19.13
CA ASP A 262 -1.87 -11.47 -20.37
C ASP A 262 -1.68 -12.96 -20.08
N ALA A 263 -0.66 -13.33 -19.33
CA ALA A 263 -0.42 -14.71 -18.91
C ALA A 263 -1.54 -15.24 -18.01
N ILE A 264 -2.05 -14.44 -17.07
CA ILE A 264 -3.17 -14.81 -16.19
C ILE A 264 -4.44 -14.98 -17.02
N PHE A 265 -4.77 -14.05 -17.91
CA PHE A 265 -5.97 -14.16 -18.76
C PHE A 265 -5.87 -15.32 -19.74
N ALA A 266 -4.71 -15.54 -20.36
CA ALA A 266 -4.49 -16.69 -21.23
C ALA A 266 -4.66 -18.02 -20.47
N TYR A 267 -4.12 -18.14 -19.27
CA TYR A 267 -4.32 -19.30 -18.40
C TYR A 267 -5.80 -19.51 -18.05
N ILE A 268 -6.51 -18.43 -17.71
CA ILE A 268 -7.94 -18.47 -17.39
C ILE A 268 -8.75 -18.95 -18.60
N ASP A 269 -8.45 -18.46 -19.81
CA ASP A 269 -9.13 -18.84 -21.04
C ASP A 269 -8.83 -20.31 -21.44
N GLU A 270 -7.60 -20.77 -21.20
CA GLU A 270 -7.23 -22.18 -21.39
C GLU A 270 -8.02 -23.11 -20.44
N MET A 271 -8.14 -22.73 -19.18
CA MET A 271 -8.92 -23.48 -18.19
C MET A 271 -10.40 -23.53 -18.57
N ARG A 272 -10.96 -22.46 -19.15
CA ARG A 272 -12.32 -22.45 -19.70
C ARG A 272 -12.48 -23.48 -20.82
N LYS A 273 -11.53 -23.52 -21.76
CA LYS A 273 -11.54 -24.49 -22.87
C LYS A 273 -11.48 -25.94 -22.40
N LYS A 274 -10.77 -26.20 -21.29
CA LYS A 274 -10.63 -27.52 -20.67
C LYS A 274 -11.81 -27.92 -19.77
N GLY A 275 -12.86 -27.12 -19.72
CA GLY A 275 -14.08 -27.49 -19.00
C GLY A 275 -14.10 -27.06 -17.54
N GLY A 276 -13.34 -26.03 -17.18
CA GLY A 276 -13.42 -25.38 -15.86
C GLY A 276 -14.80 -24.77 -15.55
N PRO A 277 -15.00 -24.21 -14.35
CA PRO A 277 -16.30 -23.81 -13.78
C PRO A 277 -17.08 -22.77 -14.59
N PHE A 278 -16.49 -22.19 -15.64
CA PHE A 278 -17.14 -21.23 -16.55
C PHE A 278 -17.40 -21.79 -17.95
N LYS A 279 -17.81 -23.06 -18.06
CA LYS A 279 -18.42 -23.50 -19.32
C LYS A 279 -19.62 -22.60 -19.63
N GLN A 280 -19.64 -22.10 -20.89
CA GLN A 280 -20.80 -21.39 -21.42
C GLN A 280 -22.04 -22.27 -21.44
#